data_21cffd6e1d91ed0e5b692fdb1ac2a296
#
_entry.id   21cffd6e1d91ed0e5b692fdb1ac2a296
#
_cell.length_a   1.000
_cell.length_b   1.000
_cell.length_c   1.000
_cell.angle_alpha   90.00
_cell.angle_beta   90.00
_cell.angle_gamma   90.00
#
_symmetry.space_group_name_H-M   'P 1'
#
loop_
_entity.id
_entity.type
_entity.pdbx_description
1 polymer ?
#
loop_
_entity_poly.entity_id
_entity_poly.type
_entity_poly.pdbx_seq_one_letter_code
_entity_poly.pdbx_strand_id
1 'polypeptide(L)'
;MHRGDCSFCTKLLQKDLFTKEKFPVGALNEDFHLLVKLLTDEENIVPGIACIPGQTYHVFYRPDSNTRDKNRFSRVFADNIDNADMVLQLVETRYPELTEIAFRFGVFQRLDYMLHIPIAQMTGDNAFYRSVVKSLRKGWWRAMRNPYLTKKNKCYHTLFAIAPKGIRVLHRKVKHLQ
;
A
#
# COMPACT_ATOMS: atom_id res chain seq x y z
N MET A 1 6.82 -10.67 6.17
CA MET A 1 5.86 -11.40 5.34
C MET A 1 4.50 -10.81 5.63
N HIS A 2 3.86 -10.13 4.66
CA HIS A 2 2.51 -9.62 4.88
C HIS A 2 1.54 -10.74 4.56
N ARG A 3 0.90 -11.26 5.57
CA ARG A 3 -0.19 -12.23 5.46
C ARG A 3 -1.47 -11.69 6.10
N GLY A 4 -1.61 -10.36 6.11
CA GLY A 4 -2.86 -9.74 6.54
C GLY A 4 -3.81 -9.64 5.36
N ASP A 5 -5.01 -10.09 5.54
CA ASP A 5 -6.10 -9.89 4.60
C ASP A 5 -6.92 -8.69 5.07
N CYS A 6 -7.01 -7.65 4.24
CA CYS A 6 -7.76 -6.43 4.53
C CYS A 6 -9.19 -6.46 3.96
N SER A 7 -9.57 -7.52 3.24
CA SER A 7 -10.91 -7.61 2.64
C SER A 7 -11.99 -7.78 3.70
N PHE A 8 -13.04 -7.01 3.60
CA PHE A 8 -14.24 -7.18 4.44
C PHE A 8 -15.00 -8.47 4.15
N CYS A 9 -14.88 -9.00 2.93
CA CYS A 9 -15.56 -10.22 2.52
C CYS A 9 -15.13 -11.46 3.32
N THR A 10 -13.97 -11.41 3.97
CA THR A 10 -13.42 -12.51 4.78
C THR A 10 -13.62 -12.32 6.28
N LYS A 11 -14.36 -11.29 6.70
CA LYS A 11 -14.50 -10.90 8.11
C LYS A 11 -15.94 -10.82 8.55
N LEU A 12 -16.18 -11.21 9.80
CA LEU A 12 -17.40 -10.89 10.54
C LEU A 12 -17.05 -9.76 11.52
N LEU A 13 -17.78 -8.69 11.45
CA LEU A 13 -17.57 -7.49 12.25
C LEU A 13 -18.83 -7.16 13.04
N GLN A 14 -18.66 -6.68 14.25
CA GLN A 14 -19.79 -6.20 15.06
C GLN A 14 -20.41 -4.97 14.39
N LYS A 15 -21.74 -4.94 14.32
CA LYS A 15 -22.48 -3.85 13.67
C LYS A 15 -22.19 -2.49 14.29
N ASP A 16 -22.00 -2.45 15.59
CA ASP A 16 -21.79 -1.21 16.34
C ASP A 16 -20.49 -0.49 16.00
N LEU A 17 -19.50 -1.19 15.40
CA LEU A 17 -18.28 -0.58 14.89
C LEU A 17 -18.54 0.41 13.72
N PHE A 18 -19.69 0.29 13.04
CA PHE A 18 -20.04 1.09 11.87
C PHE A 18 -20.92 2.31 12.19
N THR A 19 -21.02 2.71 13.44
CA THR A 19 -21.88 3.84 13.84
C THR A 19 -21.43 5.17 13.25
N LYS A 20 -20.13 5.40 13.18
CA LYS A 20 -19.52 6.66 12.71
C LYS A 20 -18.80 6.51 11.37
N GLU A 21 -18.03 5.45 11.21
CA GLU A 21 -17.18 5.24 10.06
C GLU A 21 -17.93 4.54 8.93
N LYS A 22 -17.74 5.03 7.70
CA LYS A 22 -18.34 4.48 6.48
C LYS A 22 -17.29 4.25 5.43
N PHE A 23 -17.60 3.41 4.45
CA PHE A 23 -16.73 3.24 3.28
C PHE A 23 -16.50 4.58 2.58
N PRO A 24 -15.24 4.93 2.27
CA PRO A 24 -14.92 6.14 1.52
C PRO A 24 -15.50 6.02 0.10
N VAL A 25 -16.29 7.03 -0.29
CA VAL A 25 -16.93 7.04 -1.62
C VAL A 25 -15.88 7.18 -2.70
N GLY A 26 -15.90 6.24 -3.63
CA GLY A 26 -15.05 6.29 -4.82
C GLY A 26 -13.61 5.84 -4.64
N ALA A 27 -13.16 5.42 -3.46
CA ALA A 27 -11.85 4.79 -3.27
C ALA A 27 -11.83 3.36 -3.86
N LEU A 28 -10.66 2.90 -4.31
CA LEU A 28 -10.46 1.56 -4.86
C LEU A 28 -9.85 0.57 -3.85
N ASN A 29 -9.38 1.07 -2.71
CA ASN A 29 -8.86 0.27 -1.60
C ASN A 29 -9.57 0.68 -0.30
N GLU A 30 -10.89 0.76 -0.39
CA GLU A 30 -11.80 1.23 0.66
C GLU A 30 -11.80 0.30 1.88
N ASP A 31 -11.68 -1.00 1.65
CA ASP A 31 -11.64 -2.02 2.70
C ASP A 31 -10.49 -1.76 3.68
N PHE A 32 -9.29 -1.53 3.16
CA PHE A 32 -8.13 -1.25 3.99
C PHE A 32 -8.31 0.06 4.78
N HIS A 33 -8.77 1.11 4.11
CA HIS A 33 -8.99 2.42 4.73
C HIS A 33 -9.96 2.31 5.91
N LEU A 34 -11.13 1.72 5.67
CA LEU A 34 -12.16 1.58 6.69
C LEU A 34 -11.71 0.65 7.82
N LEU A 35 -11.06 -0.47 7.52
CA LEU A 35 -10.58 -1.38 8.54
C LEU A 35 -9.59 -0.70 9.51
N VAL A 36 -8.65 0.08 8.99
CA VAL A 36 -7.71 0.84 9.82
C VAL A 36 -8.47 1.79 10.74
N LYS A 37 -9.42 2.56 10.21
CA LYS A 37 -10.22 3.49 10.99
C LYS A 37 -11.01 2.78 12.10
N LEU A 38 -11.71 1.70 11.78
CA LEU A 38 -12.49 0.94 12.75
C LEU A 38 -11.63 0.38 13.90
N LEU A 39 -10.42 -0.07 13.58
CA LEU A 39 -9.50 -0.65 14.58
C LEU A 39 -8.77 0.41 15.42
N THR A 40 -8.72 1.64 14.96
CA THR A 40 -7.96 2.73 15.61
C THR A 40 -8.84 3.85 16.13
N ASP A 41 -10.16 3.76 15.98
CA ASP A 41 -11.10 4.68 16.61
C ASP A 41 -11.09 4.44 18.13
N GLU A 42 -10.82 5.51 18.88
CA GLU A 42 -10.74 5.46 20.36
C GLU A 42 -12.09 5.15 21.03
N GLU A 43 -13.18 5.43 20.33
CA GLU A 43 -14.54 5.15 20.83
C GLU A 43 -14.97 3.71 20.53
N ASN A 44 -14.29 3.02 19.61
CA ASN A 44 -14.56 1.63 19.30
C ASN A 44 -13.83 0.72 20.29
N ILE A 45 -14.58 0.04 21.14
CA ILE A 45 -14.02 -1.03 21.98
C ILE A 45 -13.93 -2.30 21.14
N VAL A 46 -12.76 -2.56 20.58
CA VAL A 46 -12.46 -3.82 19.90
C VAL A 46 -11.81 -4.78 20.90
N PRO A 47 -12.56 -5.72 21.48
CA PRO A 47 -12.06 -6.59 22.56
C PRO A 47 -11.00 -7.58 22.06
N GLY A 48 -10.94 -7.82 20.77
CA GLY A 48 -9.97 -8.71 20.16
C GLY A 48 -10.33 -9.12 18.74
N ILE A 49 -9.38 -9.79 18.09
CA ILE A 49 -9.55 -10.36 16.75
C ILE A 49 -9.33 -11.87 16.84
N ALA A 50 -10.34 -12.66 16.49
CA ALA A 50 -10.26 -14.10 16.40
C ALA A 50 -10.03 -14.54 14.95
N CYS A 51 -9.04 -15.42 14.74
CA CYS A 51 -8.81 -16.06 13.45
C CYS A 51 -9.43 -17.47 13.47
N ILE A 52 -10.33 -17.74 12.54
CA ILE A 52 -10.97 -19.04 12.38
C ILE A 52 -10.19 -19.83 11.33
N PRO A 53 -9.66 -21.02 11.65
CA PRO A 53 -9.04 -21.86 10.65
C PRO A 53 -10.11 -22.45 9.72
N GLY A 54 -9.96 -22.23 8.42
CA GLY A 54 -10.89 -22.76 7.43
C GLY A 54 -10.96 -21.85 6.19
N GLN A 55 -11.30 -22.45 5.06
CA GLN A 55 -11.52 -21.74 3.79
C GLN A 55 -13.03 -21.55 3.61
N THR A 56 -13.54 -20.43 4.10
CA THR A 56 -14.99 -20.12 4.07
C THR A 56 -15.39 -19.19 2.94
N TYR A 57 -14.40 -18.59 2.27
CA TYR A 57 -14.63 -17.63 1.20
C TYR A 57 -13.85 -17.98 -0.06
N HIS A 58 -14.56 -18.07 -1.21
CA HIS A 58 -13.98 -18.38 -2.51
C HIS A 58 -13.88 -17.12 -3.37
N VAL A 59 -12.68 -16.81 -3.85
CA VAL A 59 -12.44 -15.69 -4.77
C VAL A 59 -12.41 -16.21 -6.20
N PHE A 60 -13.36 -15.76 -7.02
CA PHE A 60 -13.38 -16.03 -8.45
C PHE A 60 -12.54 -15.00 -9.20
N TYR A 61 -11.74 -15.48 -10.12
CA TYR A 61 -11.00 -14.60 -11.03
C TYR A 61 -11.96 -13.93 -12.01
N ARG A 62 -11.97 -12.58 -12.04
CA ARG A 62 -12.71 -11.78 -13.03
C ARG A 62 -11.72 -10.92 -13.81
N PRO A 63 -11.62 -11.08 -15.15
CA PRO A 63 -10.71 -10.27 -15.98
C PRO A 63 -11.03 -8.76 -15.95
N ASP A 64 -12.31 -8.43 -15.84
CA ASP A 64 -12.91 -7.10 -15.84
C ASP A 64 -13.08 -6.47 -14.43
N SER A 65 -12.37 -7.00 -13.46
CA SER A 65 -12.36 -6.44 -12.10
C SER A 65 -11.84 -5.00 -12.10
N ASN A 66 -12.51 -4.13 -11.35
CA ASN A 66 -12.12 -2.71 -11.18
C ASN A 66 -10.66 -2.49 -10.78
N THR A 67 -10.08 -3.40 -10.00
CA THR A 67 -8.68 -3.33 -9.56
C THR A 67 -7.69 -3.76 -10.64
N ARG A 68 -8.16 -4.36 -11.74
CA ARG A 68 -7.35 -4.83 -12.87
C ARG A 68 -7.47 -3.97 -14.12
N ASP A 69 -8.34 -2.98 -14.10
CA ASP A 69 -8.47 -2.04 -15.21
C ASP A 69 -7.16 -1.26 -15.41
N LYS A 70 -6.51 -1.53 -16.55
CA LYS A 70 -5.23 -0.88 -16.92
C LYS A 70 -5.36 0.64 -17.03
N ASN A 71 -6.55 1.15 -17.32
CA ASN A 71 -6.83 2.58 -17.40
C ASN A 71 -6.92 3.24 -16.03
N ARG A 72 -7.11 2.46 -14.97
CA ARG A 72 -7.17 2.93 -13.58
C ARG A 72 -5.87 2.73 -12.81
N PHE A 73 -4.79 2.32 -13.48
CA PHE A 73 -3.50 2.02 -12.83
C PHE A 73 -3.08 3.10 -11.81
N SER A 74 -3.00 4.34 -12.24
CA SER A 74 -2.53 5.44 -11.37
C SER A 74 -3.41 5.63 -10.14
N ARG A 75 -4.73 5.43 -10.27
CA ARG A 75 -5.67 5.62 -9.18
C ARG A 75 -5.55 4.54 -8.10
N VAL A 76 -5.43 3.26 -8.47
CA VAL A 76 -5.24 2.16 -7.50
C VAL A 76 -3.98 2.39 -6.67
N PHE A 77 -2.88 2.78 -7.32
CA PHE A 77 -1.62 3.02 -6.63
C PHE A 77 -1.63 4.31 -5.81
N ALA A 78 -2.37 5.34 -6.24
CA ALA A 78 -2.54 6.55 -5.46
C ALA A 78 -3.26 6.22 -4.15
N ASP A 79 -4.41 5.55 -4.21
CA ASP A 79 -5.18 5.14 -3.03
C ASP A 79 -4.33 4.27 -2.07
N ASN A 80 -3.50 3.36 -2.61
CA ASN A 80 -2.61 2.53 -1.80
C ASN A 80 -1.53 3.35 -1.08
N ILE A 81 -0.96 4.35 -1.76
CA ILE A 81 0.06 5.22 -1.18
C ILE A 81 -0.57 6.16 -0.16
N ASP A 82 -1.73 6.75 -0.45
CA ASP A 82 -2.45 7.62 0.47
C ASP A 82 -2.87 6.88 1.74
N ASN A 83 -3.36 5.64 1.61
CA ASN A 83 -3.65 4.79 2.76
C ASN A 83 -2.39 4.48 3.59
N ALA A 84 -1.25 4.24 2.95
CA ALA A 84 0.00 3.98 3.66
C ALA A 84 0.51 5.24 4.39
N ASP A 85 0.32 6.42 3.80
CA ASP A 85 0.68 7.70 4.43
C ASP A 85 -0.26 8.03 5.59
N MET A 86 -1.55 7.76 5.45
CA MET A 86 -2.52 7.86 6.56
C MET A 86 -2.12 6.96 7.74
N VAL A 87 -1.77 5.69 7.47
CA VAL A 87 -1.31 4.77 8.52
C VAL A 87 -0.04 5.28 9.19
N LEU A 88 0.93 5.76 8.41
CA LEU A 88 2.17 6.29 8.99
C LEU A 88 1.89 7.48 9.91
N GLN A 89 1.07 8.43 9.48
CA GLN A 89 0.69 9.61 10.27
C GLN A 89 -0.03 9.20 11.56
N LEU A 90 -0.98 8.27 11.48
CA LEU A 90 -1.70 7.75 12.62
C LEU A 90 -0.77 7.09 13.63
N VAL A 91 0.13 6.23 13.13
CA VAL A 91 1.06 5.46 13.96
C VAL A 91 2.11 6.38 14.59
N GLU A 92 2.64 7.37 13.88
CA GLU A 92 3.58 8.36 14.44
C GLU A 92 2.96 9.14 15.62
N THR A 93 1.63 9.30 15.63
CA THR A 93 0.92 10.04 16.67
C THR A 93 0.50 9.15 17.84
N ARG A 94 0.01 7.93 17.57
CA ARG A 94 -0.67 7.09 18.58
C ARG A 94 0.08 5.82 18.96
N TYR A 95 0.92 5.28 18.07
CA TYR A 95 1.58 3.99 18.23
C TYR A 95 3.04 4.08 17.79
N PRO A 96 3.87 4.94 18.45
CA PRO A 96 5.23 5.25 17.98
C PRO A 96 6.13 4.01 17.83
N GLU A 97 5.87 2.94 18.56
CA GLU A 97 6.58 1.66 18.45
C GLU A 97 6.36 0.96 17.10
N LEU A 98 5.27 1.28 16.37
CA LEU A 98 4.96 0.74 15.06
C LEU A 98 5.44 1.61 13.90
N THR A 99 6.04 2.77 14.19
CA THR A 99 6.41 3.78 13.18
C THR A 99 7.31 3.23 12.08
N GLU A 100 8.32 2.43 12.42
CA GLU A 100 9.23 1.89 11.41
C GLU A 100 8.59 0.78 10.56
N ILE A 101 7.59 0.07 11.10
CA ILE A 101 6.78 -0.91 10.35
C ILE A 101 5.86 -0.17 9.37
N ALA A 102 5.21 0.91 9.82
CA ALA A 102 4.34 1.74 8.97
C ALA A 102 5.16 2.43 7.86
N PHE A 103 6.33 2.97 8.18
CA PHE A 103 7.24 3.54 7.19
C PHE A 103 7.65 2.51 6.12
N ARG A 104 8.01 1.28 6.54
CA ARG A 104 8.28 0.18 5.62
C ARG A 104 7.09 -0.08 4.69
N PHE A 105 5.87 -0.06 5.20
CA PHE A 105 4.65 -0.26 4.39
C PHE A 105 4.54 0.83 3.31
N GLY A 106 4.74 2.10 3.65
CA GLY A 106 4.75 3.22 2.70
C GLY A 106 5.84 3.09 1.63
N VAL A 107 7.04 2.64 2.01
CA VAL A 107 8.11 2.34 1.04
C VAL A 107 7.69 1.22 0.10
N PHE A 108 7.07 0.15 0.62
CA PHE A 108 6.63 -0.98 -0.20
C PHE A 108 5.60 -0.54 -1.26
N GLN A 109 4.60 0.26 -0.90
CA GLN A 109 3.59 0.76 -1.84
C GLN A 109 4.23 1.62 -2.95
N ARG A 110 5.20 2.45 -2.60
CA ARG A 110 5.93 3.28 -3.59
C ARG A 110 6.82 2.46 -4.52
N LEU A 111 7.47 1.43 -4.00
CA LEU A 111 8.25 0.50 -4.83
C LEU A 111 7.35 -0.31 -5.76
N ASP A 112 6.19 -0.73 -5.29
CA ASP A 112 5.21 -1.45 -6.11
C ASP A 112 4.71 -0.56 -7.26
N TYR A 113 4.36 0.69 -7.00
CA TYR A 113 4.06 1.68 -8.03
C TYR A 113 5.20 1.80 -9.05
N MET A 114 6.44 1.98 -8.59
CA MET A 114 7.59 2.16 -9.48
C MET A 114 7.89 0.93 -10.35
N LEU A 115 7.58 -0.25 -9.84
CA LEU A 115 7.74 -1.52 -10.57
C LEU A 115 6.65 -1.75 -11.62
N HIS A 116 5.50 -1.09 -11.52
CA HIS A 116 4.35 -1.33 -12.39
C HIS A 116 3.98 -0.14 -13.28
N ILE A 117 4.42 1.09 -12.96
CA ILE A 117 4.10 2.28 -13.77
C ILE A 117 4.42 2.06 -15.24
N PRO A 118 3.50 2.38 -16.17
CA PRO A 118 3.79 2.43 -17.59
C PRO A 118 4.95 3.39 -17.91
N ILE A 119 5.94 2.93 -18.66
CA ILE A 119 7.15 3.73 -18.93
C ILE A 119 6.80 5.07 -19.61
N ALA A 120 5.74 5.08 -20.44
CA ALA A 120 5.23 6.29 -21.08
C ALA A 120 4.74 7.35 -20.07
N GLN A 121 4.30 6.93 -18.88
CA GLN A 121 3.84 7.82 -17.80
C GLN A 121 4.99 8.34 -16.92
N MET A 122 6.21 7.86 -17.09
CA MET A 122 7.38 8.31 -16.33
C MET A 122 7.97 9.58 -16.96
N THR A 123 7.19 10.66 -16.93
CA THR A 123 7.53 11.96 -17.51
C THR A 123 7.56 13.06 -16.46
N GLY A 124 8.19 14.19 -16.81
CA GLY A 124 8.22 15.38 -15.98
C GLY A 124 6.84 16.00 -15.73
N ASP A 125 5.85 15.73 -16.58
CA ASP A 125 4.49 16.28 -16.45
C ASP A 125 3.61 15.45 -15.49
N ASN A 126 3.99 14.20 -15.24
CA ASN A 126 3.26 13.35 -14.30
C ASN A 126 3.57 13.75 -12.84
N ALA A 127 2.70 14.56 -12.26
CA ALA A 127 2.87 15.09 -10.91
C ALA A 127 2.93 13.97 -9.84
N PHE A 128 2.11 12.91 -10.00
CA PHE A 128 2.09 11.79 -9.06
C PHE A 128 3.40 10.99 -9.10
N TYR A 129 3.90 10.67 -10.29
CA TYR A 129 5.21 10.04 -10.46
C TYR A 129 6.34 10.86 -9.81
N ARG A 130 6.34 12.18 -10.03
CA ARG A 130 7.34 13.07 -9.41
C ARG A 130 7.26 13.06 -7.89
N SER A 131 6.05 13.06 -7.32
CA SER A 131 5.85 13.01 -5.87
C SER A 131 6.40 11.72 -5.26
N VAL A 132 6.16 10.58 -5.91
CA VAL A 132 6.69 9.29 -5.49
C VAL A 132 8.22 9.27 -5.53
N VAL A 133 8.84 9.73 -6.63
CA VAL A 133 10.32 9.80 -6.74
C VAL A 133 10.89 10.73 -5.69
N LYS A 134 10.27 11.90 -5.46
CA LYS A 134 10.67 12.85 -4.42
C LYS A 134 10.62 12.20 -3.03
N SER A 135 9.54 11.47 -2.73
CA SER A 135 9.37 10.77 -1.46
C SER A 135 10.46 9.69 -1.25
N LEU A 136 10.77 8.89 -2.29
CA LEU A 136 11.84 7.90 -2.22
C LEU A 136 13.20 8.56 -1.93
N ARG A 137 13.51 9.68 -2.58
CA ARG A 137 14.76 10.42 -2.33
C ARG A 137 14.83 10.99 -0.93
N LYS A 138 13.74 11.64 -0.47
CA LYS A 138 13.68 12.23 0.87
C LYS A 138 13.80 11.18 1.98
N GLY A 139 13.15 10.03 1.78
CA GLY A 139 13.12 8.93 2.75
C GLY A 139 14.32 7.99 2.70
N TRP A 140 15.33 8.25 1.85
CA TRP A 140 16.40 7.28 1.58
C TRP A 140 17.18 6.86 2.83
N TRP A 141 17.63 7.80 3.62
CA TRP A 141 18.38 7.52 4.86
C TRP A 141 17.57 6.71 5.87
N ARG A 142 16.31 7.06 6.07
CA ARG A 142 15.39 6.30 6.93
C ARG A 142 15.20 4.89 6.41
N ALA A 143 15.01 4.74 5.10
CA ALA A 143 14.85 3.42 4.47
C ALA A 143 16.10 2.54 4.66
N MET A 144 17.30 3.08 4.49
CA MET A 144 18.54 2.32 4.67
C MET A 144 18.73 1.83 6.11
N ARG A 145 18.31 2.62 7.11
CA ARG A 145 18.39 2.28 8.52
C ARG A 145 17.21 1.44 9.04
N ASN A 146 16.12 1.39 8.29
CA ASN A 146 14.92 0.66 8.71
C ASN A 146 15.20 -0.84 8.89
N PRO A 147 14.93 -1.42 10.08
CA PRO A 147 15.23 -2.83 10.36
C PRO A 147 14.29 -3.82 9.65
N TYR A 148 13.10 -3.36 9.28
CA TYR A 148 12.06 -4.19 8.69
C TYR A 148 12.12 -4.25 7.16
N LEU A 149 12.90 -3.37 6.49
CA LEU A 149 13.10 -3.42 5.05
C LEU A 149 14.12 -4.50 4.68
N THR A 150 13.73 -5.36 3.75
CA THR A 150 14.64 -6.38 3.21
C THR A 150 15.78 -5.75 2.41
N LYS A 151 16.92 -6.44 2.31
CA LYS A 151 18.06 -6.02 1.46
C LYS A 151 17.61 -5.75 0.02
N LYS A 152 16.71 -6.58 -0.53
CA LYS A 152 16.12 -6.40 -1.85
C LYS A 152 15.36 -5.08 -1.96
N ASN A 153 14.50 -4.75 -0.99
CA ASN A 153 13.73 -3.50 -1.01
C ASN A 153 14.64 -2.27 -0.86
N LYS A 154 15.68 -2.34 -0.03
CA LYS A 154 16.69 -1.27 0.10
C LYS A 154 17.44 -1.04 -1.21
N CYS A 155 17.81 -2.11 -1.91
CA CYS A 155 18.44 -2.03 -3.21
C CYS A 155 17.51 -1.35 -4.23
N TYR A 156 16.27 -1.83 -4.40
CA TYR A 156 15.30 -1.22 -5.31
C TYR A 156 15.00 0.24 -4.94
N HIS A 157 14.88 0.55 -3.66
CA HIS A 157 14.67 1.92 -3.19
C HIS A 157 15.80 2.84 -3.66
N THR A 158 17.05 2.43 -3.47
CA THR A 158 18.23 3.19 -3.90
C THR A 158 18.25 3.36 -5.42
N LEU A 159 18.04 2.27 -6.16
CA LEU A 159 18.05 2.29 -7.62
C LEU A 159 16.96 3.21 -8.18
N PHE A 160 15.73 3.15 -7.65
CA PHE A 160 14.64 4.04 -8.08
C PHE A 160 14.81 5.49 -7.62
N ALA A 161 15.50 5.74 -6.52
CA ALA A 161 15.84 7.12 -6.12
C ALA A 161 16.85 7.77 -7.07
N ILE A 162 17.80 6.99 -7.64
CA ILE A 162 18.84 7.47 -8.55
C ILE A 162 18.35 7.54 -9.99
N ALA A 163 17.93 6.41 -10.56
CA ALA A 163 17.64 6.24 -11.99
C ALA A 163 16.26 5.57 -12.24
N PRO A 164 15.16 6.21 -11.84
CA PRO A 164 13.83 5.57 -11.80
C PRO A 164 13.39 4.97 -13.14
N LYS A 165 13.51 5.73 -14.24
CA LYS A 165 13.09 5.28 -15.57
C LYS A 165 14.00 4.17 -16.12
N GLY A 166 15.31 4.30 -15.95
CA GLY A 166 16.29 3.29 -16.38
C GLY A 166 16.05 1.94 -15.70
N ILE A 167 15.84 1.96 -14.39
CA ILE A 167 15.57 0.75 -13.61
C ILE A 167 14.22 0.11 -14.00
N ARG A 168 13.19 0.90 -14.26
CA ARG A 168 11.90 0.38 -14.73
C ARG A 168 12.01 -0.30 -16.10
N VAL A 169 12.80 0.28 -17.03
CA VAL A 169 13.07 -0.32 -18.33
C VAL A 169 13.83 -1.63 -18.18
N LEU A 170 14.89 -1.65 -17.37
CA LEU A 170 15.68 -2.86 -17.10
C LEU A 170 14.82 -3.97 -16.48
N HIS A 171 14.06 -3.64 -15.45
CA HIS A 171 13.16 -4.60 -14.78
C HIS A 171 12.16 -5.22 -15.77
N ARG A 172 11.59 -4.42 -16.69
CA ARG A 172 10.66 -4.93 -17.72
C ARG A 172 11.36 -5.93 -18.64
N LYS A 173 12.60 -5.62 -19.10
CA LYS A 173 13.36 -6.52 -19.97
C LYS A 173 13.64 -7.87 -19.29
N VAL A 174 14.08 -7.84 -18.04
CA VAL A 174 14.37 -9.07 -17.27
C VAL A 174 13.12 -9.93 -17.06
N LYS A 175 11.95 -9.31 -16.78
CA LYS A 175 10.68 -10.05 -16.62
C LYS A 175 10.16 -10.70 -17.92
N HIS A 176 10.52 -10.14 -19.08
CA HIS A 176 10.13 -10.72 -20.38
C HIS A 176 11.08 -11.84 -20.84
N LEU A 177 12.21 -12.02 -20.16
CA LEU A 177 13.17 -13.10 -20.42
C LEU A 177 12.93 -14.34 -19.52
N GLN A 178 12.00 -14.24 -18.59
CA GLN A 178 11.52 -15.34 -17.75
C GLN A 178 10.13 -15.80 -18.20
#